data_ed0876b9284382cd4c120e9ce48c7b7e
#
_entry.id   ed0876b9284382cd4c120e9ce48c7b7e
#
_cell.length_a   1.000
_cell.length_b   1.000
_cell.length_c   1.000
_cell.angle_alpha   90.00
_cell.angle_beta   90.00
_cell.angle_gamma   90.00
#
_symmetry.space_group_name_H-M   'P 1'
#
loop_
_entity.id
_entity.type
_entity.pdbx_description
1 polymer ?
#
loop_
_entity_poly.entity_id
_entity_poly.type
_entity_poly.pdbx_seq_one_letter_code
_entity_poly.pdbx_strand_id
1 'polypeptide(L)'
;RAVRGGKLHVYDWLEDLPEPPNASDLVEVQFKNTRKSYYRNTAGISLKKGDLVAVESSPGHDIGEVTLLGRLVYLQMYKNRVNPETYEFKRVYRVARATDIEKWEEAKGLEQSTMLESRQIAERLNLNMKIGDVEYQGDRTKAIFYYIADERVDFRELIKVLADRFKVRVEMKQIGARQEAGRIEGIGPCGRELCCASWMTSFVSVTTHSARIQDISLN
;
A
#
# COMPACT_ATOMS: atom_id res chain seq x y z
N ARG A 1 0.23 1.10 22.54
CA ARG A 1 -0.89 0.80 21.62
C ARG A 1 -0.31 -0.01 20.47
N ALA A 2 -0.70 -1.27 20.36
CA ALA A 2 -0.38 -2.06 19.18
C ALA A 2 -1.09 -1.40 17.99
N VAL A 3 -0.32 -0.91 17.02
CA VAL A 3 -0.86 -0.42 15.75
C VAL A 3 -1.37 -1.65 15.03
N ARG A 4 -2.68 -1.82 14.98
CA ARG A 4 -3.32 -2.88 14.20
C ARG A 4 -3.01 -2.62 12.72
N GLY A 5 -2.47 -3.61 12.03
CA GLY A 5 -2.40 -3.63 10.58
C GLY A 5 -1.17 -3.03 9.92
N GLY A 6 0.00 -3.20 10.48
CA GLY A 6 1.25 -2.75 9.86
C GLY A 6 2.36 -3.78 9.89
N LYS A 7 3.28 -3.69 8.92
CA LYS A 7 4.53 -4.45 8.98
C LYS A 7 5.31 -4.06 10.24
N LEU A 8 6.05 -5.01 10.80
CA LEU A 8 6.93 -4.76 11.94
C LEU A 8 7.92 -3.63 11.60
N HIS A 9 8.08 -2.70 12.52
CA HIS A 9 9.06 -1.64 12.39
C HIS A 9 10.47 -2.23 12.44
N VAL A 10 11.33 -1.74 11.56
CA VAL A 10 12.74 -2.09 11.54
C VAL A 10 13.51 -0.96 12.21
N TYR A 11 14.39 -1.33 13.14
CA TYR A 11 15.30 -0.35 13.75
C TYR A 11 16.28 0.18 12.70
N ASP A 12 16.49 1.48 12.70
CA ASP A 12 17.42 2.13 11.77
C ASP A 12 18.80 2.25 12.42
N TRP A 13 19.67 1.29 12.12
CA TRP A 13 21.04 1.24 12.64
C TRP A 13 21.95 2.33 12.06
N LEU A 14 21.50 3.06 11.05
CA LEU A 14 22.28 4.05 10.33
C LEU A 14 21.73 5.47 10.51
N GLU A 15 20.77 5.66 11.43
CA GLU A 15 20.12 6.97 11.67
C GLU A 15 21.10 8.07 12.04
N ASP A 16 22.15 7.71 12.80
CA ASP A 16 23.17 8.66 13.27
C ASP A 16 24.26 8.96 12.24
N LEU A 17 24.28 8.28 11.11
CA LEU A 17 25.29 8.54 10.08
C LEU A 17 24.88 9.73 9.22
N PRO A 18 25.78 10.71 9.03
CA PRO A 18 25.49 11.84 8.17
C PRO A 18 25.29 11.36 6.72
N GLU A 19 24.25 11.86 6.06
CA GLU A 19 24.08 11.61 4.64
C GLU A 19 25.26 12.18 3.84
N PRO A 20 25.73 11.45 2.81
CA PRO A 20 26.82 11.95 1.96
C PRO A 20 26.39 13.24 1.24
N PRO A 21 27.32 14.18 0.99
CA PRO A 21 27.03 15.51 0.44
C PRO A 21 26.35 15.52 -0.94
N ASN A 22 26.29 14.38 -1.62
CA ASN A 22 25.57 14.18 -2.88
C ASN A 22 24.31 13.33 -2.69
N ALA A 23 23.59 13.52 -1.59
CA ALA A 23 22.31 12.87 -1.38
C ALA A 23 21.33 13.20 -2.51
N SER A 24 20.72 12.19 -3.05
CA SER A 24 19.68 12.33 -4.09
C SER A 24 18.43 13.00 -3.51
N ASP A 25 17.71 13.72 -4.34
CA ASP A 25 16.39 14.30 -4.05
C ASP A 25 15.23 13.27 -4.04
N LEU A 26 15.56 11.97 -4.15
CA LEU A 26 14.56 10.90 -4.19
C LEU A 26 14.10 10.50 -2.79
N VAL A 27 12.80 10.19 -2.72
CA VAL A 27 12.08 9.79 -1.51
C VAL A 27 11.21 8.59 -1.81
N GLU A 28 11.29 7.54 -0.97
CA GLU A 28 10.33 6.44 -0.99
C GLU A 28 9.24 6.75 0.04
N VAL A 29 7.99 6.70 -0.38
CA VAL A 29 6.82 6.94 0.47
C VAL A 29 5.96 5.69 0.52
N GLN A 30 5.60 5.28 1.73
CA GLN A 30 4.72 4.15 2.01
C GLN A 30 3.31 4.64 2.35
N PHE A 31 2.34 3.94 1.80
CA PHE A 31 0.92 4.11 2.05
C PHE A 31 0.37 2.91 2.80
N LYS A 32 -0.89 2.59 2.59
CA LYS A 32 -1.51 1.45 3.27
C LYS A 32 -0.79 0.13 2.95
N ASN A 33 -0.55 -0.65 3.97
CA ASN A 33 0.12 -1.96 3.91
C ASN A 33 1.51 -1.87 3.26
N THR A 34 1.69 -2.51 2.11
CA THR A 34 2.98 -2.58 1.38
C THR A 34 3.01 -1.70 0.13
N ARG A 35 1.99 -0.86 -0.08
CA ARG A 35 2.00 0.05 -1.24
C ARG A 35 3.05 1.13 -1.02
N LYS A 36 4.05 1.16 -1.88
CA LYS A 36 5.13 2.14 -1.88
C LYS A 36 5.28 2.74 -3.26
N SER A 37 5.73 3.98 -3.31
CA SER A 37 6.06 4.69 -4.56
C SER A 37 7.23 5.63 -4.34
N TYR A 38 7.87 6.00 -5.44
CA TYR A 38 9.05 6.86 -5.43
C TYR A 38 8.67 8.27 -5.90
N TYR A 39 9.19 9.25 -5.18
CA TYR A 39 8.88 10.65 -5.40
C TYR A 39 10.16 11.47 -5.45
N ARG A 40 10.06 12.69 -5.98
CA ARG A 40 11.16 13.63 -6.02
C ARG A 40 10.87 14.84 -5.13
N ASN A 41 11.80 15.17 -4.25
CA ASN A 41 11.74 16.32 -3.38
C ASN A 41 12.36 17.54 -4.09
N THR A 42 11.64 18.08 -5.08
CA THR A 42 12.10 19.22 -5.88
C THR A 42 12.14 20.52 -5.11
N ALA A 43 11.41 20.61 -4.01
CA ALA A 43 11.33 21.80 -3.18
C ALA A 43 12.43 21.87 -2.10
N GLY A 44 13.30 20.87 -2.01
CA GLY A 44 14.38 20.82 -1.01
C GLY A 44 13.88 20.79 0.43
N ILE A 45 12.73 20.18 0.68
CA ILE A 45 12.14 20.09 2.01
C ILE A 45 13.02 19.21 2.88
N SER A 46 13.36 19.66 4.08
CA SER A 46 14.05 18.81 5.05
C SER A 46 13.10 17.71 5.53
N LEU A 47 13.37 16.48 5.11
CA LEU A 47 12.56 15.29 5.41
C LEU A 47 13.37 14.30 6.22
N LYS A 48 12.67 13.58 7.11
CA LYS A 48 13.23 12.47 7.89
C LYS A 48 12.38 11.24 7.65
N LYS A 49 12.95 10.06 7.89
CA LYS A 49 12.22 8.80 7.93
C LYS A 49 11.12 8.89 9.00
N GLY A 50 9.92 8.45 8.66
CA GLY A 50 8.74 8.54 9.52
C GLY A 50 7.91 9.82 9.33
N ASP A 51 8.39 10.82 8.60
CA ASP A 51 7.62 12.02 8.31
C ASP A 51 6.41 11.69 7.44
N LEU A 52 5.26 12.24 7.81
CA LEU A 52 4.07 12.20 6.97
C LEU A 52 4.12 13.32 5.94
N VAL A 53 4.01 12.96 4.67
CA VAL A 53 4.13 13.89 3.55
C VAL A 53 2.92 13.87 2.64
N ALA A 54 2.56 15.04 2.11
CA ALA A 54 1.61 15.19 1.03
C ALA A 54 2.35 15.08 -0.29
N VAL A 55 1.95 14.12 -1.12
CA VAL A 55 2.59 13.80 -2.39
C VAL A 55 1.61 13.94 -3.56
N GLU A 56 2.16 14.21 -4.72
CA GLU A 56 1.41 14.33 -5.96
C GLU A 56 0.71 12.99 -6.30
N SER A 57 -0.58 13.08 -6.58
CA SER A 57 -1.40 11.99 -7.08
C SER A 57 -2.25 12.44 -8.28
N SER A 58 -2.78 11.51 -9.04
CA SER A 58 -3.64 11.83 -10.18
C SER A 58 -5.00 11.13 -10.00
N PRO A 59 -6.05 11.90 -9.63
CA PRO A 59 -6.09 13.33 -9.31
C PRO A 59 -5.60 13.64 -7.89
N GLY A 60 -5.33 14.93 -7.61
CA GLY A 60 -5.13 15.47 -6.26
C GLY A 60 -3.81 15.12 -5.59
N HIS A 61 -3.87 14.83 -4.30
CA HIS A 61 -2.71 14.49 -3.48
C HIS A 61 -3.00 13.31 -2.56
N ASP A 62 -1.96 12.56 -2.23
CA ASP A 62 -2.03 11.46 -1.28
C ASP A 62 -1.17 11.76 -0.06
N ILE A 63 -1.45 11.08 1.06
CA ILE A 63 -0.67 11.19 2.29
C ILE A 63 0.00 9.85 2.55
N GLY A 64 1.29 9.89 2.80
CA GLY A 64 2.06 8.70 3.12
C GLY A 64 3.25 9.01 4.03
N GLU A 65 3.87 7.97 4.52
CA GLU A 65 5.02 8.01 5.42
C GLU A 65 6.33 7.83 4.64
N VAL A 66 7.30 8.67 4.90
CA VAL A 66 8.66 8.56 4.33
C VAL A 66 9.36 7.34 4.92
N THR A 67 9.75 6.39 4.08
CA THR A 67 10.46 5.18 4.51
C THR A 67 11.93 5.18 4.16
N LEU A 68 12.33 5.78 3.03
CA LEU A 68 13.71 5.92 2.61
C LEU A 68 13.95 7.28 1.98
N LEU A 69 15.18 7.76 2.09
CA LEU A 69 15.65 9.03 1.54
C LEU A 69 16.93 8.82 0.74
N GLY A 70 17.19 9.74 -0.15
CA GLY A 70 18.48 9.92 -0.81
C GLY A 70 18.95 8.68 -1.59
N ARG A 71 20.20 8.30 -1.40
CA ARG A 71 20.85 7.20 -2.13
C ARG A 71 20.22 5.84 -1.89
N LEU A 72 19.65 5.60 -0.70
CA LEU A 72 19.01 4.33 -0.38
C LEU A 72 17.79 4.05 -1.28
N VAL A 73 17.13 5.10 -1.77
CA VAL A 73 16.00 4.97 -2.71
C VAL A 73 16.48 4.34 -4.03
N TYR A 74 17.63 4.71 -4.56
CA TYR A 74 18.19 4.09 -5.76
C TYR A 74 18.46 2.59 -5.56
N LEU A 75 19.04 2.22 -4.41
CA LEU A 75 19.29 0.82 -4.09
C LEU A 75 17.98 0.02 -4.01
N GLN A 76 16.95 0.61 -3.44
CA GLN A 76 15.64 0.00 -3.36
C GLN A 76 14.97 -0.11 -4.73
N MET A 77 15.09 0.90 -5.58
CA MET A 77 14.61 0.84 -6.97
C MET A 77 15.32 -0.27 -7.75
N TYR A 78 16.63 -0.36 -7.62
CA TYR A 78 17.43 -1.43 -8.25
C TYR A 78 16.99 -2.82 -7.79
N LYS A 79 16.81 -3.02 -6.46
CA LYS A 79 16.30 -4.26 -5.87
C LYS A 79 14.92 -4.63 -6.45
N ASN A 80 14.07 -3.65 -6.65
CA ASN A 80 12.72 -3.83 -7.19
C ASN A 80 12.69 -3.86 -8.73
N ARG A 81 13.84 -3.84 -9.40
CA ARG A 81 13.99 -3.82 -10.88
C ARG A 81 13.25 -2.63 -11.53
N VAL A 82 13.21 -1.50 -10.84
CA VAL A 82 12.68 -0.24 -11.37
C VAL A 82 13.83 0.59 -11.90
N ASN A 83 13.77 0.97 -13.18
CA ASN A 83 14.79 1.82 -13.79
C ASN A 83 14.52 3.30 -13.44
N PRO A 84 15.42 3.99 -12.72
CA PRO A 84 15.24 5.40 -12.37
C PRO A 84 15.14 6.34 -13.58
N GLU A 85 15.75 6.00 -14.73
CA GLU A 85 15.76 6.84 -15.93
C GLU A 85 14.40 6.86 -16.65
N THR A 86 13.66 5.75 -16.56
CA THR A 86 12.36 5.59 -17.21
C THR A 86 11.18 5.77 -16.26
N TYR A 87 11.45 5.86 -14.94
CA TYR A 87 10.40 6.02 -13.95
C TYR A 87 9.91 7.48 -13.89
N GLU A 88 8.61 7.67 -14.03
CA GLU A 88 7.98 8.97 -13.93
C GLU A 88 7.81 9.38 -12.46
N PHE A 89 8.75 10.16 -11.97
CA PHE A 89 8.70 10.65 -10.60
C PHE A 89 7.65 11.74 -10.42
N LYS A 90 6.74 11.50 -9.49
CA LYS A 90 5.86 12.54 -8.96
C LYS A 90 6.57 13.30 -7.84
N ARG A 91 6.01 14.45 -7.45
CA ARG A 91 6.65 15.37 -6.51
C ARG A 91 6.14 15.18 -5.09
N VAL A 92 7.01 15.44 -4.12
CA VAL A 92 6.60 15.72 -2.75
C VAL A 92 6.21 17.19 -2.67
N TYR A 93 4.99 17.47 -2.23
CA TYR A 93 4.52 18.85 -2.11
C TYR A 93 4.99 19.52 -0.83
N ARG A 94 4.84 18.84 0.30
CA ARG A 94 5.15 19.35 1.65
C ARG A 94 5.04 18.27 2.71
N VAL A 95 5.52 18.56 3.89
CA VAL A 95 5.15 17.79 5.10
C VAL A 95 3.64 17.93 5.33
N ALA A 96 2.98 16.86 5.73
CA ALA A 96 1.54 16.87 5.99
C ALA A 96 1.20 17.81 7.15
N ARG A 97 0.15 18.60 6.97
CA ARG A 97 -0.39 19.48 8.01
C ARG A 97 -1.39 18.71 8.88
N ALA A 98 -1.69 19.22 10.06
CA ALA A 98 -2.70 18.63 10.96
C ALA A 98 -4.04 18.38 10.24
N THR A 99 -4.50 19.34 9.44
CA THR A 99 -5.72 19.21 8.64
C THR A 99 -5.68 18.13 7.56
N ASP A 100 -4.50 17.83 7.01
CA ASP A 100 -4.32 16.75 6.04
C ASP A 100 -4.39 15.40 6.76
N ILE A 101 -3.76 15.31 7.93
CA ILE A 101 -3.75 14.10 8.77
C ILE A 101 -5.16 13.77 9.26
N GLU A 102 -5.92 14.77 9.73
CA GLU A 102 -7.31 14.60 10.15
C GLU A 102 -8.18 14.01 9.02
N LYS A 103 -8.11 14.61 7.82
CA LYS A 103 -8.84 14.10 6.64
C LYS A 103 -8.44 12.68 6.25
N TRP A 104 -7.13 12.39 6.33
CA TRP A 104 -6.61 11.08 6.04
C TRP A 104 -7.07 10.01 7.05
N GLU A 105 -7.11 10.37 8.35
CA GLU A 105 -7.64 9.49 9.38
C GLU A 105 -9.14 9.27 9.25
N GLU A 106 -9.91 10.31 8.91
CA GLU A 106 -11.32 10.17 8.56
C GLU A 106 -11.52 9.22 7.36
N ALA A 107 -10.71 9.38 6.31
CA ALA A 107 -10.76 8.52 5.13
C ALA A 107 -10.49 7.05 5.48
N LYS A 108 -9.48 6.79 6.32
CA LYS A 108 -9.19 5.44 6.85
C LYS A 108 -10.36 4.86 7.65
N GLY A 109 -11.02 5.69 8.44
CA GLY A 109 -12.19 5.27 9.22
C GLY A 109 -13.35 4.77 8.36
N LEU A 110 -13.46 5.25 7.12
CA LEU A 110 -14.50 4.84 6.17
C LEU A 110 -14.17 3.57 5.39
N GLU A 111 -12.91 3.14 5.36
CA GLU A 111 -12.46 2.03 4.48
C GLU A 111 -13.21 0.72 4.75
N GLN A 112 -13.39 0.36 6.02
CA GLN A 112 -14.05 -0.88 6.38
C GLN A 112 -15.54 -0.88 6.00
N SER A 113 -16.26 0.19 6.28
CA SER A 113 -17.68 0.31 5.91
C SER A 113 -17.86 0.31 4.39
N THR A 114 -17.01 1.04 3.68
CA THR A 114 -16.98 1.08 2.20
C THR A 114 -16.71 -0.30 1.62
N MET A 115 -15.77 -1.05 2.19
CA MET A 115 -15.45 -2.40 1.74
C MET A 115 -16.65 -3.34 1.89
N LEU A 116 -17.31 -3.32 3.04
CA LEU A 116 -18.47 -4.17 3.30
C LEU A 116 -19.64 -3.84 2.36
N GLU A 117 -19.94 -2.56 2.17
CA GLU A 117 -21.00 -2.12 1.26
C GLU A 117 -20.67 -2.47 -0.20
N SER A 118 -19.41 -2.32 -0.60
CA SER A 118 -18.94 -2.68 -1.95
C SER A 118 -19.09 -4.18 -2.24
N ARG A 119 -18.88 -5.05 -1.25
CA ARG A 119 -19.14 -6.50 -1.38
C ARG A 119 -20.61 -6.77 -1.68
N GLN A 120 -21.52 -6.13 -0.95
CA GLN A 120 -22.96 -6.28 -1.17
C GLN A 120 -23.38 -5.79 -2.56
N ILE A 121 -22.77 -4.71 -3.05
CA ILE A 121 -23.03 -4.19 -4.40
C ILE A 121 -22.54 -5.19 -5.45
N ALA A 122 -21.32 -5.72 -5.30
CA ALA A 122 -20.77 -6.72 -6.22
C ALA A 122 -21.63 -8.01 -6.27
N GLU A 123 -22.13 -8.45 -5.11
CA GLU A 123 -23.05 -9.60 -5.00
C GLU A 123 -24.38 -9.32 -5.70
N ARG A 124 -24.99 -8.16 -5.52
CA ARG A 124 -26.22 -7.75 -6.23
C ARG A 124 -26.07 -7.73 -7.75
N LEU A 125 -24.87 -7.39 -8.23
CA LEU A 125 -24.54 -7.42 -9.65
C LEU A 125 -24.14 -8.81 -10.15
N ASN A 126 -24.23 -9.85 -9.31
CA ASN A 126 -23.86 -11.24 -9.61
C ASN A 126 -22.43 -11.39 -10.16
N LEU A 127 -21.49 -10.59 -9.66
CA LEU A 127 -20.09 -10.66 -10.07
C LEU A 127 -19.34 -11.72 -9.25
N ASN A 128 -18.69 -12.66 -9.96
CA ASN A 128 -17.87 -13.70 -9.31
C ASN A 128 -16.51 -13.12 -8.88
N MET A 129 -16.55 -12.25 -7.87
CA MET A 129 -15.38 -11.61 -7.30
C MET A 129 -15.62 -11.24 -5.84
N LYS A 130 -14.55 -11.08 -5.08
CA LYS A 130 -14.61 -10.64 -3.70
C LYS A 130 -13.73 -9.40 -3.51
N ILE A 131 -14.30 -8.31 -3.01
CA ILE A 131 -13.53 -7.14 -2.59
C ILE A 131 -12.89 -7.44 -1.24
N GLY A 132 -11.56 -7.48 -1.19
CA GLY A 132 -10.77 -7.84 -0.01
C GLY A 132 -10.45 -6.64 0.86
N ASP A 133 -10.18 -5.49 0.25
CA ASP A 133 -9.77 -4.26 0.96
C ASP A 133 -10.09 -3.02 0.13
N VAL A 134 -10.19 -1.88 0.81
CA VAL A 134 -10.34 -0.56 0.20
C VAL A 134 -9.31 0.39 0.78
N GLU A 135 -8.72 1.23 -0.06
CA GLU A 135 -7.76 2.24 0.33
C GLU A 135 -8.16 3.58 -0.27
N TYR A 136 -8.49 4.54 0.57
CA TYR A 136 -8.76 5.90 0.15
C TYR A 136 -7.47 6.68 -0.02
N GLN A 137 -7.41 7.51 -1.06
CA GLN A 137 -6.40 8.55 -1.17
C GLN A 137 -6.58 9.58 -0.06
N GLY A 138 -5.50 10.19 0.43
CA GLY A 138 -5.52 11.10 1.57
C GLY A 138 -6.47 12.28 1.43
N ASP A 139 -6.75 12.76 0.21
CA ASP A 139 -7.72 13.82 -0.08
C ASP A 139 -9.14 13.31 -0.39
N ARG A 140 -9.37 12.01 -0.33
CA ARG A 140 -10.63 11.31 -0.64
C ARG A 140 -11.16 11.50 -2.07
N THR A 141 -10.35 11.95 -3.01
CA THR A 141 -10.78 12.09 -4.41
C THR A 141 -10.77 10.77 -5.16
N LYS A 142 -9.97 9.80 -4.71
CA LYS A 142 -9.82 8.47 -5.30
C LYS A 142 -9.85 7.39 -4.23
N ALA A 143 -10.35 6.20 -4.59
CA ALA A 143 -10.25 4.99 -3.78
C ALA A 143 -9.81 3.80 -4.64
N ILE A 144 -8.91 2.98 -4.09
CA ILE A 144 -8.44 1.75 -4.69
C ILE A 144 -9.19 0.59 -4.04
N PHE A 145 -9.90 -0.18 -4.85
CA PHE A 145 -10.60 -1.37 -4.43
C PHE A 145 -9.79 -2.60 -4.81
N TYR A 146 -9.27 -3.28 -3.82
CA TYR A 146 -8.51 -4.51 -3.99
C TYR A 146 -9.46 -5.71 -4.04
N TYR A 147 -9.37 -6.51 -5.09
CA TYR A 147 -10.28 -7.64 -5.27
C TYR A 147 -9.56 -8.92 -5.66
N ILE A 148 -10.21 -10.04 -5.38
CA ILE A 148 -9.83 -11.38 -5.81
C ILE A 148 -10.89 -11.88 -6.78
N ALA A 149 -10.45 -12.51 -7.84
CA ALA A 149 -11.30 -13.25 -8.77
C ALA A 149 -10.46 -14.34 -9.43
N ASP A 150 -11.07 -15.52 -9.64
CA ASP A 150 -10.43 -16.66 -10.31
C ASP A 150 -10.41 -16.45 -11.82
N GLU A 151 -11.44 -15.78 -12.35
CA GLU A 151 -11.60 -15.50 -13.77
C GLU A 151 -11.66 -14.00 -14.04
N ARG A 152 -11.63 -13.63 -15.31
CA ARG A 152 -11.79 -12.24 -15.72
C ARG A 152 -13.22 -11.75 -15.49
N VAL A 153 -13.38 -10.72 -14.69
CA VAL A 153 -14.65 -10.10 -14.34
C VAL A 153 -14.86 -8.80 -15.11
N ASP A 154 -16.05 -8.59 -15.65
CA ASP A 154 -16.47 -7.31 -16.20
C ASP A 154 -17.05 -6.43 -15.08
N PHE A 155 -16.28 -5.49 -14.61
CA PHE A 155 -16.65 -4.60 -13.50
C PHE A 155 -17.01 -3.17 -13.94
N ARG A 156 -17.33 -2.95 -15.23
CA ARG A 156 -17.67 -1.60 -15.74
C ARG A 156 -18.89 -0.99 -15.05
N GLU A 157 -19.92 -1.80 -14.82
CA GLU A 157 -21.11 -1.37 -14.10
C GLU A 157 -20.81 -1.16 -12.60
N LEU A 158 -20.07 -2.07 -12.00
CA LEU A 158 -19.63 -1.95 -10.61
C LEU A 158 -18.89 -0.61 -10.36
N ILE A 159 -17.95 -0.25 -11.24
CA ILE A 159 -17.22 1.02 -11.14
C ILE A 159 -18.18 2.22 -11.14
N LYS A 160 -19.18 2.23 -12.00
CA LYS A 160 -20.17 3.32 -12.07
C LYS A 160 -20.96 3.43 -10.77
N VAL A 161 -21.46 2.30 -10.27
CA VAL A 161 -22.24 2.26 -9.03
C VAL A 161 -21.40 2.68 -7.83
N LEU A 162 -20.15 2.19 -7.72
CA LEU A 162 -19.25 2.56 -6.63
C LEU A 162 -18.88 4.04 -6.69
N ALA A 163 -18.56 4.57 -7.89
CA ALA A 163 -18.22 5.98 -8.09
C ALA A 163 -19.40 6.89 -7.72
N ASP A 164 -20.61 6.52 -8.09
CA ASP A 164 -21.81 7.28 -7.74
C ASP A 164 -22.12 7.19 -6.24
N ARG A 165 -21.99 6.02 -5.66
CA ARG A 165 -22.29 5.77 -4.23
C ARG A 165 -21.32 6.48 -3.28
N PHE A 166 -20.03 6.39 -3.55
CA PHE A 166 -18.98 6.91 -2.66
C PHE A 166 -18.43 8.29 -3.08
N LYS A 167 -18.86 8.79 -4.24
CA LYS A 167 -18.43 10.08 -4.82
C LYS A 167 -16.91 10.21 -4.94
N VAL A 168 -16.26 9.12 -5.39
CA VAL A 168 -14.81 9.03 -5.58
C VAL A 168 -14.47 8.44 -6.95
N ARG A 169 -13.28 8.73 -7.44
CA ARG A 169 -12.73 8.01 -8.58
C ARG A 169 -12.34 6.59 -8.15
N VAL A 170 -12.92 5.60 -8.81
CA VAL A 170 -12.69 4.17 -8.49
C VAL A 170 -11.53 3.63 -9.30
N GLU A 171 -10.57 3.01 -8.63
CA GLU A 171 -9.51 2.20 -9.23
C GLU A 171 -9.66 0.76 -8.75
N MET A 172 -9.74 -0.20 -9.68
CA MET A 172 -9.85 -1.62 -9.35
C MET A 172 -8.48 -2.28 -9.47
N LYS A 173 -8.04 -2.99 -8.42
CA LYS A 173 -6.75 -3.68 -8.39
C LYS A 173 -6.92 -5.13 -7.98
N GLN A 174 -6.59 -6.05 -8.88
CA GLN A 174 -6.59 -7.46 -8.56
C GLN A 174 -5.40 -7.82 -7.66
N ILE A 175 -5.66 -8.63 -6.65
CA ILE A 175 -4.63 -9.18 -5.75
C ILE A 175 -4.79 -10.69 -5.65
N GLY A 176 -3.70 -11.38 -5.32
CA GLY A 176 -3.72 -12.82 -5.06
C GLY A 176 -4.17 -13.12 -3.62
N ALA A 177 -4.63 -14.35 -3.37
CA ALA A 177 -5.12 -14.80 -2.07
C ALA A 177 -4.12 -14.56 -0.92
N ARG A 178 -2.81 -14.75 -1.17
CA ARG A 178 -1.77 -14.49 -0.16
C ARG A 178 -1.60 -13.00 0.14
N GLN A 179 -1.78 -12.14 -0.86
CA GLN A 179 -1.77 -10.69 -0.66
C GLN A 179 -3.00 -10.23 0.12
N GLU A 180 -4.16 -10.85 -0.12
CA GLU A 180 -5.36 -10.60 0.68
C GLU A 180 -5.13 -11.02 2.13
N ALA A 181 -4.62 -12.23 2.37
CA ALA A 181 -4.30 -12.70 3.72
C ALA A 181 -3.36 -11.74 4.48
N GLY A 182 -2.37 -11.17 3.78
CA GLY A 182 -1.48 -10.16 4.35
C GLY A 182 -2.16 -8.82 4.69
N ARG A 183 -3.34 -8.54 4.12
CA ARG A 183 -4.14 -7.33 4.41
C ARG A 183 -5.18 -7.53 5.50
N ILE A 184 -5.77 -8.74 5.56
CA ILE A 184 -6.81 -9.10 6.54
C ILE A 184 -6.18 -9.38 7.90
N GLU A 185 -4.90 -9.79 7.89
CA GLU A 185 -4.19 -10.31 9.06
C GLU A 185 -4.76 -11.66 9.51
N GLY A 186 -4.16 -12.25 10.55
CA GLY A 186 -4.59 -13.53 11.09
C GLY A 186 -3.45 -14.26 11.78
N ILE A 187 -3.79 -15.41 12.32
CA ILE A 187 -2.84 -16.29 13.03
C ILE A 187 -2.57 -17.50 12.16
N GLY A 188 -1.28 -17.80 11.99
CA GLY A 188 -0.84 -19.00 11.26
C GLY A 188 -0.98 -20.28 12.10
N PRO A 189 -0.82 -21.45 11.49
CA PRO A 189 -0.84 -22.73 12.22
C PRO A 189 0.25 -22.85 13.29
N CYS A 190 1.29 -22.02 13.22
CA CYS A 190 2.35 -21.93 14.25
C CYS A 190 1.95 -21.10 15.47
N GLY A 191 0.72 -20.54 15.53
CA GLY A 191 0.23 -19.70 16.63
C GLY A 191 0.72 -18.25 16.63
N ARG A 192 1.47 -17.83 15.59
CA ARG A 192 1.95 -16.45 15.43
C ARG A 192 1.16 -15.74 14.34
N GLU A 193 1.24 -14.40 14.32
CA GLU A 193 0.72 -13.61 13.20
C GLU A 193 1.28 -14.10 11.86
N LEU A 194 0.45 -14.05 10.83
CA LEU A 194 0.87 -14.44 9.48
C LEU A 194 2.13 -13.68 9.06
N CYS A 195 3.13 -14.41 8.57
CA CYS A 195 4.38 -13.80 8.07
C CYS A 195 4.12 -12.76 6.97
N CYS A 196 3.12 -13.01 6.10
CA CYS A 196 2.71 -12.07 5.06
C CYS A 196 2.05 -10.79 5.63
N ALA A 197 1.51 -10.82 6.82
CA ALA A 197 0.98 -9.65 7.50
C ALA A 197 2.07 -8.89 8.27
N SER A 198 3.00 -9.59 8.91
CA SER A 198 3.94 -9.00 9.87
C SER A 198 5.28 -8.51 9.27
N TRP A 199 6.02 -9.36 8.55
CA TRP A 199 7.39 -8.99 8.12
C TRP A 199 7.72 -9.26 6.65
N MET A 200 7.03 -10.18 5.97
CA MET A 200 7.31 -10.46 4.57
C MET A 200 6.89 -9.30 3.68
N THR A 201 7.80 -8.80 2.87
CA THR A 201 7.56 -7.73 1.91
C THR A 201 7.34 -8.24 0.48
N SER A 202 7.77 -9.47 0.20
CA SER A 202 7.61 -10.11 -1.11
C SER A 202 7.34 -11.59 -0.92
N PHE A 203 6.72 -12.22 -1.93
CA PHE A 203 6.44 -13.65 -1.94
C PHE A 203 7.42 -14.33 -2.87
N VAL A 204 8.22 -15.23 -2.29
CA VAL A 204 9.17 -16.07 -3.03
C VAL A 204 8.57 -17.47 -3.13
N SER A 205 8.74 -18.09 -4.28
CA SER A 205 8.38 -19.50 -4.47
C SER A 205 9.22 -20.38 -3.56
N VAL A 206 8.60 -21.33 -2.88
CA VAL A 206 9.27 -22.35 -2.08
C VAL A 206 9.25 -23.68 -2.82
N THR A 207 10.26 -24.51 -2.58
CA THR A 207 10.31 -25.86 -3.16
C THR A 207 9.28 -26.77 -2.51
N THR A 208 8.79 -27.77 -3.26
CA THR A 208 7.92 -28.82 -2.72
C THR A 208 8.57 -29.59 -1.58
N HIS A 209 9.90 -29.73 -1.60
CA HIS A 209 10.65 -30.34 -0.50
C HIS A 209 10.49 -29.55 0.81
N SER A 210 10.68 -28.23 0.75
CA SER A 210 10.48 -27.36 1.93
C SER A 210 9.04 -27.35 2.45
N ALA A 211 8.07 -27.44 1.54
CA ALA A 211 6.65 -27.53 1.93
C ALA A 211 6.34 -28.85 2.64
N ARG A 212 6.88 -29.97 2.18
CA ARG A 212 6.71 -31.30 2.82
C ARG A 212 7.30 -31.36 4.22
N ILE A 213 8.46 -30.74 4.45
CA ILE A 213 9.08 -30.70 5.80
C ILE A 213 8.19 -29.95 6.79
N GLN A 214 7.36 -29.05 6.32
CA GLN A 214 6.44 -28.25 7.14
C GLN A 214 5.02 -28.86 7.22
N ASP A 215 4.81 -30.09 6.77
CA ASP A 215 3.51 -30.76 6.71
C ASP A 215 2.42 -29.94 6.00
N ILE A 216 2.81 -29.12 5.00
CA ILE A 216 1.88 -28.29 4.23
C ILE A 216 1.25 -29.18 3.16
N SER A 217 -0.09 -29.18 3.08
CA SER A 217 -0.82 -29.80 1.98
C SER A 217 -0.39 -29.14 0.66
N LEU A 218 -0.11 -29.96 -0.34
CA LEU A 218 0.31 -29.54 -1.68
C LEU A 218 -0.84 -29.56 -2.70
N ASN A 219 -2.07 -29.83 -2.23
CA ASN A 219 -3.29 -29.86 -3.05
C ASN A 219 -3.95 -28.50 -3.12
#